data_891a0218445f1e2c66f326ca226ca053
#
_entry.id   891a0218445f1e2c66f326ca226ca053
#
_cell.length_a   1.000
_cell.length_b   1.000
_cell.length_c   1.000
_cell.angle_alpha   90.00
_cell.angle_beta   90.00
_cell.angle_gamma   90.00
#
_symmetry.space_group_name_H-M   'P 1'
#
loop_
_entity.id
_entity.type
_entity.pdbx_description
1 polymer ?
#
loop_
_entity_poly.entity_id
_entity_poly.type
_entity_poly.pdbx_seq_one_letter_code
_entity_poly.pdbx_strand_id
1 'polypeptide(L)'
;MESNWCAAFVYHCCMQAGIILPIRYPNHSYRLAGVGAWLDWAQLPETNFLYQDGYQGFKPKRGDIVIFEKLLSDNSHDHIGIVLACEGNRLLVAEGNKDNKNFSSVVYRNREHCIYGYIRIDNSYQFHFDGEYIPIVSKLSKKL
;
A
#
# COMPACT_ATOMS: atom_id res chain seq x y z
N MET A 1 -21.21 -2.19 -7.53
CA MET A 1 -19.80 -2.11 -7.71
C MET A 1 -19.06 -2.88 -6.63
N GLU A 2 -18.11 -3.57 -7.05
CA GLU A 2 -17.36 -4.36 -6.12
C GLU A 2 -16.48 -3.50 -5.25
N SER A 3 -16.54 -3.75 -3.96
CA SER A 3 -15.75 -2.98 -3.03
C SER A 3 -14.31 -3.50 -3.03
N ASN A 4 -13.39 -2.64 -3.42
CA ASN A 4 -11.98 -3.02 -3.42
C ASN A 4 -11.26 -2.18 -2.39
N TRP A 5 -11.34 -2.60 -1.13
CA TRP A 5 -10.82 -1.81 -0.03
C TRP A 5 -9.51 -2.37 0.55
N CYS A 6 -8.80 -3.20 -0.22
CA CYS A 6 -7.54 -3.75 0.27
C CYS A 6 -6.52 -2.65 0.58
N ALA A 7 -6.43 -1.63 -0.27
CA ALA A 7 -5.50 -0.55 -0.03
C ALA A 7 -5.95 0.35 1.11
N ALA A 8 -7.25 0.56 1.24
CA ALA A 8 -7.78 1.33 2.36
C ALA A 8 -7.52 0.63 3.69
N PHE A 9 -7.58 -0.70 3.68
CA PHE A 9 -7.25 -1.49 4.87
C PHE A 9 -5.80 -1.24 5.28
N VAL A 10 -4.88 -1.29 4.32
CA VAL A 10 -3.46 -1.05 4.61
C VAL A 10 -3.26 0.36 5.15
N TYR A 11 -3.91 1.35 4.55
CA TYR A 11 -3.82 2.71 5.01
C TYR A 11 -4.30 2.83 6.46
N HIS A 12 -5.43 2.22 6.76
CA HIS A 12 -5.99 2.24 8.11
C HIS A 12 -5.01 1.63 9.11
N CYS A 13 -4.42 0.49 8.76
CA CYS A 13 -3.47 -0.17 9.64
C CYS A 13 -2.24 0.70 9.91
N CYS A 14 -1.74 1.36 8.88
CA CYS A 14 -0.59 2.25 9.04
C CYS A 14 -0.93 3.41 9.96
N MET A 15 -2.09 4.02 9.80
CA MET A 15 -2.49 5.13 10.64
C MET A 15 -2.66 4.68 12.08
N GLN A 16 -3.22 3.49 12.29
CA GLN A 16 -3.37 2.96 13.64
C GLN A 16 -2.01 2.68 14.28
N ALA A 17 -1.01 2.38 13.48
CA ALA A 17 0.34 2.14 13.98
C ALA A 17 1.10 3.43 14.23
N GLY A 18 0.51 4.57 13.96
CA GLY A 18 1.16 5.85 14.21
C GLY A 18 1.97 6.39 13.05
N ILE A 19 1.85 5.78 11.89
CA ILE A 19 2.55 6.25 10.70
C ILE A 19 1.69 7.33 10.07
N ILE A 20 2.25 8.53 9.93
CA ILE A 20 1.50 9.65 9.37
C ILE A 20 1.71 9.69 7.87
N LEU A 21 0.65 9.41 7.14
CA LEU A 21 0.66 9.35 5.69
C LEU A 21 -0.21 10.44 5.09
N PRO A 22 0.07 10.87 3.87
CA PRO A 22 -0.82 11.82 3.21
C PRO A 22 -2.16 11.17 2.90
N ILE A 23 -3.21 11.96 2.94
CA ILE A 23 -4.53 11.45 2.61
C ILE A 23 -4.64 11.25 1.10
N ARG A 24 -4.10 12.15 0.35
CA ARG A 24 -4.17 12.13 -1.11
C ARG A 24 -2.82 12.30 -1.72
N TYR A 25 -2.63 11.62 -2.85
CA TYR A 25 -1.35 11.67 -3.49
C TYR A 25 -1.41 11.05 -4.89
N PRO A 26 -0.68 11.58 -5.84
CA PRO A 26 0.12 12.79 -5.82
C PRO A 26 -0.74 14.00 -6.15
N ASN A 27 -0.23 15.17 -5.81
CA ASN A 27 -0.89 16.44 -6.14
C ASN A 27 -2.34 16.46 -5.72
N HIS A 28 -2.68 15.74 -4.65
CA HIS A 28 -4.03 15.69 -4.10
C HIS A 28 -5.02 15.00 -5.04
N SER A 29 -4.53 14.29 -6.05
CA SER A 29 -5.42 13.69 -7.04
C SER A 29 -5.88 12.30 -6.66
N TYR A 30 -5.03 11.52 -5.97
CA TYR A 30 -5.34 10.15 -5.64
C TYR A 30 -5.32 9.94 -4.15
N ARG A 31 -6.18 9.06 -3.69
CA ARG A 31 -6.15 8.63 -2.30
C ARG A 31 -5.32 7.38 -2.19
N LEU A 32 -4.65 7.22 -1.04
CA LEU A 32 -3.97 5.97 -0.76
C LEU A 32 -4.97 4.87 -0.45
N ALA A 33 -6.12 4.92 -1.06
CA ALA A 33 -7.13 3.87 -1.00
C ALA A 33 -7.07 2.99 -2.23
N GLY A 34 -6.20 3.32 -3.19
CA GLY A 34 -6.00 2.51 -4.39
C GLY A 34 -4.58 2.00 -4.45
N VAL A 35 -4.40 0.80 -4.97
CA VAL A 35 -3.07 0.18 -5.03
C VAL A 35 -2.13 1.01 -5.89
N GLY A 36 -2.62 1.53 -7.03
CA GLY A 36 -1.79 2.36 -7.89
C GLY A 36 -1.29 3.62 -7.20
N ALA A 37 -2.12 4.21 -6.35
CA ALA A 37 -1.71 5.41 -5.62
C ALA A 37 -0.58 5.09 -4.64
N TRP A 38 -0.63 3.92 -4.00
CA TRP A 38 0.46 3.50 -3.12
C TRP A 38 1.76 3.36 -3.89
N LEU A 39 1.70 2.78 -5.09
CA LEU A 39 2.89 2.63 -5.92
C LEU A 39 3.45 3.98 -6.34
N ASP A 40 2.59 4.89 -6.78
CA ASP A 40 3.06 6.20 -7.19
C ASP A 40 3.71 6.93 -6.03
N TRP A 41 3.08 6.87 -4.86
CA TRP A 41 3.62 7.52 -3.68
C TRP A 41 4.99 6.93 -3.29
N ALA A 42 5.11 5.62 -3.36
CA ALA A 42 6.34 4.95 -2.92
C ALA A 42 7.50 5.19 -3.87
N GLN A 43 7.23 5.62 -5.08
CA GLN A 43 8.27 5.83 -6.08
C GLN A 43 8.66 7.29 -6.24
N LEU A 44 8.15 8.16 -5.38
CA LEU A 44 8.56 9.56 -5.41
C LEU A 44 10.03 9.70 -5.03
N PRO A 45 10.69 10.76 -5.52
CA PRO A 45 12.05 11.03 -5.04
C PRO A 45 12.13 11.21 -3.55
N GLU A 46 11.11 11.83 -2.95
CA GLU A 46 11.16 12.10 -1.50
C GLU A 46 10.85 10.87 -0.66
N THR A 47 10.24 9.84 -1.21
CA THR A 47 10.01 8.61 -0.45
C THR A 47 10.98 7.52 -0.90
N ASN A 48 10.90 7.12 -2.14
CA ASN A 48 11.76 6.08 -2.69
C ASN A 48 11.72 4.83 -1.82
N PHE A 49 10.51 4.37 -1.49
CA PHE A 49 10.30 3.26 -0.57
C PHE A 49 9.98 1.94 -1.26
N LEU A 50 10.01 1.90 -2.59
CA LEU A 50 9.67 0.67 -3.32
C LEU A 50 10.92 -0.18 -3.51
N TYR A 51 10.82 -1.46 -3.17
CA TYR A 51 11.94 -2.40 -3.24
C TYR A 51 11.52 -3.66 -3.97
N GLN A 52 12.50 -4.30 -4.60
CA GLN A 52 12.31 -5.58 -5.24
C GLN A 52 12.98 -6.66 -4.40
N ASP A 53 12.32 -7.80 -4.28
CA ASP A 53 12.84 -8.91 -3.52
C ASP A 53 14.17 -9.37 -4.12
N GLY A 54 15.18 -9.50 -3.28
CA GLY A 54 16.49 -9.96 -3.70
C GLY A 54 17.38 -8.90 -4.29
N TYR A 55 16.84 -7.73 -4.63
CA TYR A 55 17.65 -6.69 -5.22
C TYR A 55 18.45 -5.99 -4.13
N GLN A 56 19.76 -5.95 -4.28
CA GLN A 56 20.67 -5.34 -3.31
C GLN A 56 20.45 -5.86 -1.90
N GLY A 57 20.13 -7.15 -1.80
CA GLY A 57 19.99 -7.79 -0.51
C GLY A 57 18.67 -7.60 0.18
N PHE A 58 17.69 -6.96 -0.48
CA PHE A 58 16.39 -6.76 0.15
C PHE A 58 15.71 -8.10 0.37
N LYS A 59 15.14 -8.27 1.56
CA LYS A 59 14.34 -9.44 1.90
C LYS A 59 13.12 -8.96 2.64
N PRO A 60 11.93 -9.45 2.28
CA PRO A 60 10.71 -9.01 2.96
C PRO A 60 10.77 -9.29 4.45
N LYS A 61 10.18 -8.41 5.22
CA LYS A 61 10.10 -8.60 6.67
C LYS A 61 8.82 -7.97 7.19
N ARG A 62 8.54 -8.25 8.45
CA ARG A 62 7.36 -7.73 9.11
C ARG A 62 7.28 -6.22 8.96
N GLY A 63 6.11 -5.73 8.62
CA GLY A 63 5.87 -4.31 8.45
C GLY A 63 5.97 -3.83 7.02
N ASP A 64 6.56 -4.61 6.14
CA ASP A 64 6.60 -4.24 4.73
C ASP A 64 5.21 -4.36 4.14
N ILE A 65 4.93 -3.54 3.14
CA ILE A 65 3.68 -3.58 2.41
C ILE A 65 3.96 -4.28 1.09
N VAL A 66 3.24 -5.37 0.83
CA VAL A 66 3.46 -6.14 -0.39
C VAL A 66 2.42 -5.76 -1.42
N ILE A 67 2.88 -5.51 -2.65
CA ILE A 67 2.03 -5.18 -3.79
C ILE A 67 2.02 -6.39 -4.70
N PHE A 68 0.83 -6.91 -4.98
CA PHE A 68 0.67 -8.06 -5.86
C PHE A 68 0.33 -7.63 -7.26
N GLU A 69 0.66 -8.49 -8.21
CA GLU A 69 0.39 -8.25 -9.61
C GLU A 69 -0.29 -9.47 -10.19
N LYS A 70 -1.49 -9.27 -10.72
CA LYS A 70 -2.25 -10.35 -11.37
C LYS A 70 -2.48 -11.53 -10.43
N LEU A 71 -2.71 -11.24 -9.17
CA LEU A 71 -2.98 -12.27 -8.18
C LEU A 71 -4.44 -12.71 -8.24
N LEU A 72 -5.35 -11.74 -8.32
CA LEU A 72 -6.78 -12.02 -8.26
C LEU A 72 -7.47 -11.80 -9.59
N SER A 73 -6.78 -11.21 -10.56
CA SER A 73 -7.35 -10.87 -11.86
C SER A 73 -6.22 -10.77 -12.86
N ASP A 74 -6.53 -10.32 -14.07
CA ASP A 74 -5.52 -10.08 -15.09
C ASP A 74 -4.97 -8.66 -15.02
N ASN A 75 -5.37 -7.88 -14.03
CA ASN A 75 -4.92 -6.49 -13.90
C ASN A 75 -3.63 -6.41 -13.13
N SER A 76 -2.79 -5.46 -13.51
CA SER A 76 -1.59 -5.16 -12.75
C SER A 76 -1.96 -4.51 -11.44
N HIS A 77 -1.15 -4.77 -10.41
CA HIS A 77 -1.29 -4.09 -9.11
C HIS A 77 -2.69 -4.28 -8.55
N ASP A 78 -3.17 -5.53 -8.57
CA ASP A 78 -4.56 -5.78 -8.23
C ASP A 78 -4.80 -6.07 -6.75
N HIS A 79 -3.75 -6.13 -5.94
CA HIS A 79 -3.94 -6.43 -4.52
C HIS A 79 -2.76 -5.91 -3.71
N ILE A 80 -2.99 -5.70 -2.41
CA ILE A 80 -1.98 -5.16 -1.51
C ILE A 80 -2.25 -5.72 -0.11
N GLY A 81 -1.18 -5.90 0.67
CA GLY A 81 -1.32 -6.37 2.03
C GLY A 81 -0.11 -5.98 2.85
N ILE A 82 -0.12 -6.38 4.11
CA ILE A 82 0.97 -6.09 5.04
C ILE A 82 1.65 -7.40 5.42
N VAL A 83 2.97 -7.43 5.25
CA VAL A 83 3.75 -8.61 5.61
C VAL A 83 3.85 -8.70 7.12
N LEU A 84 3.47 -9.84 7.66
CA LEU A 84 3.62 -10.12 9.09
C LEU A 84 4.81 -11.01 9.36
N ALA A 85 5.20 -11.84 8.41
CA ALA A 85 6.36 -12.73 8.55
C ALA A 85 6.79 -13.22 7.18
N CYS A 86 8.06 -13.51 7.05
CA CYS A 86 8.61 -14.13 5.85
C CYS A 86 9.34 -15.39 6.29
N GLU A 87 8.86 -16.55 5.87
CA GLU A 87 9.40 -17.84 6.26
C GLU A 87 9.74 -18.64 5.00
N GLY A 88 10.98 -18.54 4.57
CA GLY A 88 11.38 -19.18 3.32
C GLY A 88 10.62 -18.56 2.16
N ASN A 89 9.88 -19.40 1.43
CA ASN A 89 9.10 -18.93 0.29
C ASN A 89 7.69 -18.51 0.66
N ARG A 90 7.37 -18.44 1.93
CA ARG A 90 6.03 -18.08 2.36
C ARG A 90 6.02 -16.72 3.02
N LEU A 91 5.00 -15.96 2.70
CA LEU A 91 4.72 -14.70 3.39
C LEU A 91 3.43 -14.86 4.16
N LEU A 92 3.44 -14.46 5.41
CA LEU A 92 2.21 -14.34 6.16
C LEU A 92 1.76 -12.90 6.00
N VAL A 93 0.57 -12.70 5.47
CA VAL A 93 0.13 -11.37 5.03
C VAL A 93 -1.24 -11.05 5.61
N ALA A 94 -1.38 -9.84 6.14
CA ALA A 94 -2.67 -9.33 6.58
C ALA A 94 -3.28 -8.58 5.41
N GLU A 95 -4.51 -8.92 5.05
CA GLU A 95 -5.18 -8.38 3.87
C GLU A 95 -6.59 -7.98 4.16
N GLY A 96 -7.01 -6.85 3.58
CA GLY A 96 -8.40 -6.50 3.53
C GLY A 96 -8.98 -6.98 2.22
N ASN A 97 -10.27 -7.32 2.18
CA ASN A 97 -10.94 -7.80 0.98
C ASN A 97 -10.22 -9.00 0.38
N LYS A 98 -9.86 -9.94 1.24
CA LYS A 98 -9.12 -11.12 0.82
C LYS A 98 -9.84 -11.82 -0.32
N ASP A 99 -9.11 -12.03 -1.43
CA ASP A 99 -9.62 -12.74 -2.61
C ASP A 99 -10.95 -12.14 -3.11
N ASN A 100 -11.15 -10.84 -2.90
CA ASN A 100 -12.38 -10.13 -3.30
C ASN A 100 -13.62 -10.66 -2.62
N LYS A 101 -13.47 -11.19 -1.42
CA LYS A 101 -14.60 -11.75 -0.68
C LYS A 101 -15.08 -10.87 0.44
N ASN A 102 -14.57 -9.65 0.50
CA ASN A 102 -15.12 -8.60 1.35
C ASN A 102 -14.94 -8.84 2.85
N PHE A 103 -13.81 -9.43 3.24
CA PHE A 103 -13.47 -9.53 4.65
C PHE A 103 -11.95 -9.45 4.83
N SER A 104 -11.53 -9.10 6.03
CA SER A 104 -10.12 -9.06 6.39
C SER A 104 -9.66 -10.43 6.81
N SER A 105 -8.39 -10.72 6.57
CA SER A 105 -7.87 -12.04 6.87
C SER A 105 -6.35 -12.01 6.96
N VAL A 106 -5.79 -13.03 7.59
CA VAL A 106 -4.35 -13.28 7.58
C VAL A 106 -4.16 -14.55 6.79
N VAL A 107 -3.36 -14.48 5.74
CA VAL A 107 -3.20 -15.62 4.82
C VAL A 107 -1.72 -15.82 4.52
N TYR A 108 -1.39 -17.04 4.09
CA TYR A 108 -0.08 -17.31 3.55
C TYR A 108 -0.09 -17.09 2.05
N ARG A 109 0.93 -16.41 1.55
CA ARG A 109 1.13 -16.19 0.12
C ARG A 109 2.49 -16.71 -0.28
N ASN A 110 2.60 -17.13 -1.53
CA ASN A 110 3.87 -17.59 -2.08
C ASN A 110 4.72 -16.38 -2.43
N ARG A 111 5.90 -16.31 -1.83
CA ARG A 111 6.82 -15.18 -2.02
C ARG A 111 7.26 -15.03 -3.47
N GLU A 112 7.19 -16.08 -4.26
CA GLU A 112 7.66 -16.04 -5.64
C GLU A 112 6.53 -15.99 -6.65
N HIS A 113 5.30 -15.73 -6.20
CA HIS A 113 4.15 -15.78 -7.09
C HIS A 113 3.39 -14.46 -7.07
N CYS A 114 3.29 -13.81 -8.24
CA CYS A 114 2.45 -12.65 -8.44
C CYS A 114 2.77 -11.48 -7.53
N ILE A 115 4.03 -11.26 -7.23
CA ILE A 115 4.43 -10.13 -6.40
C ILE A 115 5.13 -9.10 -7.28
N TYR A 116 4.63 -7.86 -7.23
CA TYR A 116 5.24 -6.76 -7.94
C TYR A 116 6.43 -6.18 -7.17
N GLY A 117 6.26 -5.97 -5.87
CA GLY A 117 7.32 -5.40 -5.06
C GLY A 117 6.83 -5.12 -3.66
N TYR A 118 7.66 -4.47 -2.89
CA TYR A 118 7.39 -4.18 -1.49
C TYR A 118 7.62 -2.71 -1.20
N ILE A 119 6.80 -2.15 -0.33
CA ILE A 119 7.00 -0.80 0.17
C ILE A 119 7.48 -0.92 1.61
N ARG A 120 8.68 -0.40 1.86
CA ARG A 120 9.22 -0.35 3.22
C ARG A 120 9.32 1.10 3.62
N ILE A 121 8.46 1.52 4.53
CA ILE A 121 8.40 2.90 4.97
C ILE A 121 9.51 3.11 5.97
N ASP A 122 10.32 4.15 5.75
CA ASP A 122 11.38 4.49 6.69
C ASP A 122 10.75 4.85 8.03
N ASN A 123 11.33 4.34 9.12
CA ASN A 123 10.79 4.58 10.45
C ASN A 123 10.74 6.04 10.83
N SER A 124 11.57 6.86 10.20
CA SER A 124 11.58 8.29 10.49
C SER A 124 10.59 9.08 9.64
N TYR A 125 9.90 8.41 8.73
CA TYR A 125 9.00 9.11 7.82
C TYR A 125 7.79 9.67 8.56
N GLN A 126 7.47 10.93 8.27
CA GLN A 126 6.24 11.56 8.69
C GLN A 126 5.83 12.53 7.62
N PHE A 127 4.58 12.45 7.23
CA PHE A 127 4.03 13.42 6.31
C PHE A 127 3.80 14.72 7.06
N HIS A 128 4.31 15.81 6.52
CA HIS A 128 4.13 17.11 7.13
C HIS A 128 3.14 17.91 6.31
N PHE A 129 2.07 18.31 6.96
CA PHE A 129 1.10 19.18 6.34
C PHE A 129 1.56 20.61 6.58
N ASP A 130 1.91 21.30 5.51
CA ASP A 130 2.48 22.63 5.62
C ASP A 130 1.47 23.73 5.37
N GLY A 131 0.22 23.39 5.36
CA GLY A 131 -0.83 24.38 5.13
C GLY A 131 -1.20 24.58 3.70
N GLU A 132 -0.56 23.85 2.81
CA GLU A 132 -0.87 23.96 1.40
C GLU A 132 -1.74 22.82 0.88
N TYR A 133 -2.00 21.85 1.72
CA TYR A 133 -2.83 20.74 1.30
C TYR A 133 -4.29 21.20 1.27
N ILE A 134 -4.88 21.12 0.11
CA ILE A 134 -6.26 21.55 -0.06
C ILE A 134 -7.10 20.31 -0.24
N PRO A 135 -7.99 20.00 0.69
CA PRO A 135 -8.85 18.85 0.55
C PRO A 135 -9.67 18.98 -0.73
N ILE A 136 -9.82 17.91 -1.42
CA ILE A 136 -10.56 17.94 -2.67
C ILE A 136 -12.00 18.30 -2.46
N VAL A 137 -12.55 17.92 -1.32
CA VAL A 137 -13.92 18.29 -1.04
C VAL A 137 -14.12 19.78 -1.09
N SER A 138 -13.23 20.54 -0.49
CA SER A 138 -13.40 21.98 -0.52
C SER A 138 -13.18 22.51 -1.91
N LYS A 139 -12.34 21.88 -2.67
CA LYS A 139 -12.14 22.30 -4.04
C LYS A 139 -13.32 21.98 -4.89
N LEU A 140 -13.93 20.87 -4.65
CA LEU A 140 -15.08 20.51 -5.41
C LEU A 140 -16.21 21.46 -5.17
N SER A 141 -16.24 21.93 -3.99
CA SER A 141 -17.20 22.93 -3.74
C SER A 141 -16.65 24.20 -4.25
N LYS A 142 -15.71 24.28 -4.58
CA LYS A 142 -15.17 25.39 -5.17
C LYS A 142 -14.49 24.98 -6.29
N LYS A 143 -14.76 24.10 -5.99
CA LYS A 143 -14.24 23.57 -6.56
C LYS A 143 -13.92 23.27 -6.40
N LEU A 144 -14.20 22.93 -5.41
CA LEU A 144 -13.79 22.46 -4.99
C LEU A 144 -13.57 22.52 -4.96
#